data_0fab49fa78a1537b4970a13293b7764d
#
_entry.id   0fab49fa78a1537b4970a13293b7764d
#
_cell.length_a   1.000
_cell.length_b   1.000
_cell.length_c   1.000
_cell.angle_alpha   90.00
_cell.angle_beta   90.00
_cell.angle_gamma   90.00
#
_symmetry.space_group_name_H-M   'P 1'
#
loop_
_entity.id
_entity.type
_entity.pdbx_description
1 polymer ?
#
loop_
_entity_poly.entity_id
_entity_poly.type
_entity_poly.pdbx_seq_one_letter_code
_entity_poly.pdbx_strand_id
1 'polypeptide(L)'
;MTLPTLPDGLVVIVKRECETCRMVVPVIEQLTNGPLPVTVYVQDDSAFPESLAPIHDADLSISWHYDIETVPTVLRIENGVEVTRTVGWVRDEWQRVTGQSDLGPNLSAFRPGCGSLSVDPDLVDELRVRFGATTLSARRVDIAEAED
;
A
#
# COMPACT_ATOMS: atom_id res chain seq x y z
N MET A 1 -4.60 -11.31 18.64
CA MET A 1 -4.67 -9.93 18.13
C MET A 1 -4.94 -9.96 16.62
N THR A 2 -5.89 -9.18 16.17
CA THR A 2 -6.28 -9.15 14.76
C THR A 2 -5.62 -8.01 14.02
N LEU A 3 -5.40 -8.19 12.70
CA LEU A 3 -4.96 -7.11 11.83
C LEU A 3 -6.10 -6.08 11.67
N PRO A 4 -5.77 -4.79 11.49
CA PRO A 4 -6.79 -3.82 11.12
C PRO A 4 -7.41 -4.22 9.78
N THR A 5 -8.71 -3.98 9.63
CA THR A 5 -9.44 -4.35 8.42
C THR A 5 -9.24 -3.29 7.34
N LEU A 6 -8.94 -3.73 6.12
CA LEU A 6 -8.87 -2.85 4.96
C LEU A 6 -10.19 -2.92 4.17
N PRO A 7 -10.63 -1.82 3.57
CA PRO A 7 -11.83 -1.83 2.74
C PRO A 7 -11.63 -2.65 1.47
N ASP A 8 -12.71 -3.24 0.96
CA ASP A 8 -12.67 -3.99 -0.30
C ASP A 8 -12.38 -3.04 -1.47
N GLY A 9 -11.76 -3.57 -2.49
CA GLY A 9 -11.36 -2.85 -3.68
C GLY A 9 -9.86 -2.69 -3.75
N LEU A 10 -9.40 -1.54 -4.23
CA LEU A 10 -7.98 -1.24 -4.33
C LEU A 10 -7.56 -0.36 -3.15
N VAL A 11 -6.48 -0.75 -2.51
CA VAL A 11 -5.88 0.03 -1.41
C VAL A 11 -4.49 0.43 -1.85
N VAL A 12 -4.20 1.72 -1.83
CA VAL A 12 -2.91 2.26 -2.27
C VAL A 12 -2.25 2.95 -1.09
N ILE A 13 -1.01 2.58 -0.80
CA ILE A 13 -0.23 3.21 0.27
C ILE A 13 0.87 4.05 -0.38
N VAL A 14 0.92 5.33 -0.02
CA VAL A 14 1.85 6.29 -0.58
C VAL A 14 2.49 7.13 0.51
N LYS A 15 3.54 7.86 0.16
CA LYS A 15 4.02 8.97 0.97
C LYS A 15 4.41 10.12 0.04
N ARG A 16 4.26 11.35 0.53
CA ARG A 16 4.57 12.54 -0.27
C ARG A 16 6.04 12.63 -0.60
N GLU A 17 6.92 12.33 0.35
CA GLU A 17 8.37 12.35 0.17
C GLU A 17 8.85 11.10 -0.58
N CYS A 18 8.29 10.91 -1.78
CA CYS A 18 8.60 9.80 -2.67
C CYS A 18 8.27 10.23 -4.10
N GLU A 19 9.29 10.35 -4.93
CA GLU A 19 9.08 10.79 -6.32
C GLU A 19 8.17 9.84 -7.09
N THR A 20 8.33 8.54 -6.89
CA THR A 20 7.49 7.54 -7.56
C THR A 20 6.04 7.67 -7.11
N CYS A 21 5.80 7.92 -5.82
CA CYS A 21 4.44 8.16 -5.33
C CYS A 21 3.82 9.39 -5.98
N ARG A 22 4.58 10.47 -6.10
CA ARG A 22 4.09 11.68 -6.78
C ARG A 22 3.82 11.43 -8.26
N MET A 23 4.69 10.65 -8.91
CA MET A 23 4.56 10.32 -10.32
C MET A 23 3.28 9.54 -10.63
N VAL A 24 2.87 8.64 -9.73
CA VAL A 24 1.71 7.78 -9.99
C VAL A 24 0.37 8.38 -9.54
N VAL A 25 0.34 9.59 -9.00
CA VAL A 25 -0.91 10.25 -8.63
C VAL A 25 -1.93 10.25 -9.78
N PRO A 26 -1.56 10.65 -11.01
CA PRO A 26 -2.52 10.58 -12.13
C PRO A 26 -3.00 9.16 -12.44
N VAL A 27 -2.18 8.16 -12.20
CA VAL A 27 -2.57 6.75 -12.38
C VAL A 27 -3.62 6.37 -11.34
N ILE A 28 -3.41 6.76 -10.09
CA ILE A 28 -4.39 6.48 -9.03
C ILE A 28 -5.70 7.19 -9.34
N GLU A 29 -5.63 8.41 -9.87
CA GLU A 29 -6.84 9.13 -10.33
C GLU A 29 -7.55 8.36 -11.45
N GLN A 30 -6.82 7.75 -12.37
CA GLN A 30 -7.43 6.87 -13.39
C GLN A 30 -8.18 5.72 -12.70
N LEU A 31 -7.58 5.12 -11.67
CA LEU A 31 -8.18 3.99 -10.95
C LEU A 31 -9.49 4.39 -10.26
N THR A 32 -9.58 5.62 -9.75
CA THR A 32 -10.80 6.09 -9.08
C THR A 32 -11.98 6.21 -10.05
N ASN A 33 -11.71 6.34 -11.35
CA ASN A 33 -12.73 6.37 -12.39
C ASN A 33 -13.11 4.98 -12.90
N GLY A 34 -12.47 3.94 -12.36
CA GLY A 34 -12.73 2.57 -12.74
C GLY A 34 -13.81 1.90 -11.90
N PRO A 35 -14.02 0.59 -12.09
CA PRO A 35 -15.13 -0.14 -11.46
C PRO A 35 -14.92 -0.45 -9.99
N LEU A 36 -13.70 -0.46 -9.48
CA LEU A 36 -13.42 -0.81 -8.10
C LEU A 36 -13.26 0.43 -7.24
N PRO A 37 -13.75 0.41 -5.99
CA PRO A 37 -13.46 1.51 -5.07
C PRO A 37 -11.98 1.59 -4.77
N VAL A 38 -11.46 2.80 -4.57
CA VAL A 38 -10.05 3.05 -4.29
C VAL A 38 -9.94 3.78 -2.96
N THR A 39 -9.11 3.25 -2.07
CA THR A 39 -8.79 3.88 -0.79
C THR A 39 -7.30 4.17 -0.77
N VAL A 40 -6.92 5.41 -0.45
CA VAL A 40 -5.52 5.82 -0.41
C VAL A 40 -5.13 6.12 1.03
N TYR A 41 -4.06 5.46 1.50
CA TYR A 41 -3.43 5.77 2.79
C TYR A 41 -2.12 6.50 2.53
N VAL A 42 -1.89 7.58 3.27
CA VAL A 42 -0.64 8.34 3.17
C VAL A 42 0.10 8.31 4.50
N GLN A 43 1.41 8.12 4.43
CA GLN A 43 2.24 7.91 5.63
C GLN A 43 2.68 9.21 6.30
N ASP A 44 2.96 10.27 5.54
CA ASP A 44 3.64 11.46 6.05
C ASP A 44 2.83 12.75 6.01
N ASP A 45 2.06 12.98 4.97
CA ASP A 45 1.35 14.26 4.78
C ASP A 45 -0.13 13.99 4.57
N SER A 46 -0.95 14.34 5.55
CA SER A 46 -2.40 14.07 5.54
C SER A 46 -3.14 14.72 4.37
N ALA A 47 -2.53 15.69 3.70
CA ALA A 47 -3.13 16.35 2.54
C ALA A 47 -2.69 15.78 1.20
N PHE A 48 -1.82 14.77 1.19
CA PHE A 48 -1.27 14.22 -0.05
C PHE A 48 -1.85 12.83 -0.34
N PRO A 49 -2.30 12.52 -1.55
CA PRO A 49 -2.59 13.43 -2.66
C PRO A 49 -3.94 14.10 -2.45
N GLU A 50 -3.97 15.41 -2.50
CA GLU A 50 -5.16 16.21 -2.15
C GLU A 50 -6.39 15.80 -2.97
N SER A 51 -6.20 15.51 -4.25
CA SER A 51 -7.29 15.14 -5.16
C SER A 51 -7.93 13.77 -4.84
N LEU A 52 -7.31 12.96 -3.98
CA LEU A 52 -7.72 11.58 -3.74
C LEU A 52 -8.31 11.34 -2.35
N ALA A 53 -8.56 12.40 -1.59
CA ALA A 53 -9.12 12.33 -0.23
C ALA A 53 -8.42 11.25 0.63
N PRO A 54 -7.10 11.38 0.85
CA PRO A 54 -6.33 10.33 1.51
C PRO A 54 -6.68 10.18 2.99
N ILE A 55 -6.47 8.97 3.50
CA ILE A 55 -6.55 8.68 4.92
C ILE A 55 -5.13 8.69 5.47
N HIS A 56 -4.88 9.44 6.53
CA HIS A 56 -3.55 9.54 7.11
C HIS A 56 -3.25 8.34 8.02
N ASP A 57 -2.26 7.54 7.64
CA ASP A 57 -1.74 6.41 8.43
C ASP A 57 -0.71 6.96 9.43
N ALA A 58 -1.14 7.90 10.27
CA ALA A 58 -0.27 8.73 11.11
C ALA A 58 0.61 7.91 12.06
N ASP A 59 0.07 6.85 12.63
CA ASP A 59 0.81 5.98 13.54
C ASP A 59 1.49 4.81 12.81
N LEU A 60 1.35 4.76 11.49
CA LEU A 60 1.89 3.70 10.63
C LEU A 60 1.32 2.31 10.93
N SER A 61 0.15 2.26 11.57
CA SER A 61 -0.51 1.01 11.93
C SER A 61 -0.82 0.15 10.70
N ILE A 62 -1.42 0.75 9.67
CA ILE A 62 -1.73 0.03 8.42
C ILE A 62 -0.45 -0.46 7.76
N SER A 63 0.53 0.43 7.63
CA SER A 63 1.80 0.09 6.98
C SER A 63 2.55 -1.01 7.72
N TRP A 64 2.55 -0.98 9.04
CA TRP A 64 3.21 -2.00 9.86
C TRP A 64 2.51 -3.35 9.73
N HIS A 65 1.20 -3.38 9.97
CA HIS A 65 0.45 -4.63 10.03
C HIS A 65 0.37 -5.34 8.68
N TYR A 66 0.38 -4.59 7.58
CA TYR A 66 0.31 -5.16 6.22
C TYR A 66 1.66 -5.27 5.54
N ASP A 67 2.77 -5.13 6.28
CA ASP A 67 4.13 -5.31 5.77
C ASP A 67 4.41 -4.45 4.54
N ILE A 68 4.12 -3.16 4.65
CA ILE A 68 4.41 -2.22 3.58
C ILE A 68 5.87 -1.80 3.68
N GLU A 69 6.72 -2.42 2.90
CA GLU A 69 8.16 -2.12 2.87
C GLU A 69 8.53 -1.06 1.85
N THR A 70 7.71 -0.93 0.81
CA THR A 70 7.96 -0.03 -0.31
C THR A 70 6.69 0.76 -0.60
N VAL A 71 6.84 2.02 -0.95
CA VAL A 71 5.74 2.86 -1.43
C VAL A 71 6.09 3.36 -2.85
N PRO A 72 5.12 3.49 -3.77
CA PRO A 72 3.72 3.08 -3.61
C PRO A 72 3.57 1.56 -3.58
N THR A 73 2.56 1.09 -2.88
CA THR A 73 2.12 -0.31 -2.92
C THR A 73 0.62 -0.31 -3.20
N VAL A 74 0.18 -1.19 -4.09
CA VAL A 74 -1.25 -1.39 -4.39
C VAL A 74 -1.64 -2.78 -3.94
N LEU A 75 -2.68 -2.84 -3.09
CA LEU A 75 -3.27 -4.10 -2.62
C LEU A 75 -4.65 -4.26 -3.25
N ARG A 76 -5.01 -5.46 -3.64
CA ARG A 76 -6.38 -5.77 -4.01
C ARG A 76 -7.01 -6.57 -2.86
N ILE A 77 -8.12 -6.05 -2.33
CA ILE A 77 -8.81 -6.63 -1.18
C ILE A 77 -10.18 -7.13 -1.63
N GLU A 78 -10.47 -8.40 -1.33
CA GLU A 78 -11.76 -9.01 -1.63
C GLU A 78 -12.26 -9.73 -0.39
N ASN A 79 -13.45 -9.34 0.10
CA ASN A 79 -14.04 -9.91 1.33
C ASN A 79 -13.10 -9.76 2.54
N GLY A 80 -12.42 -8.60 2.62
CA GLY A 80 -11.50 -8.30 3.72
C GLY A 80 -10.14 -8.98 3.62
N VAL A 81 -9.86 -9.70 2.54
CA VAL A 81 -8.63 -10.47 2.37
C VAL A 81 -7.80 -9.90 1.21
N GLU A 82 -6.51 -9.74 1.44
CA GLU A 82 -5.58 -9.35 0.39
C GLU A 82 -5.40 -10.53 -0.58
N VAL A 83 -5.79 -10.33 -1.83
CA VAL A 83 -5.68 -11.39 -2.85
C VAL A 83 -4.45 -11.22 -3.73
N THR A 84 -3.94 -9.99 -3.89
CA THR A 84 -2.71 -9.74 -4.64
C THR A 84 -2.20 -8.34 -4.32
N ARG A 85 -0.92 -8.07 -4.63
CA ARG A 85 -0.31 -6.75 -4.48
C ARG A 85 0.78 -6.53 -5.50
N THR A 86 1.13 -5.25 -5.69
CA THR A 86 2.33 -4.86 -6.42
C THR A 86 3.00 -3.69 -5.70
N VAL A 87 4.33 -3.61 -5.81
CA VAL A 87 5.12 -2.57 -5.16
C VAL A 87 5.90 -1.76 -6.20
N GLY A 88 6.11 -0.47 -5.91
CA GLY A 88 6.73 0.45 -6.87
C GLY A 88 5.80 0.72 -8.04
N TRP A 89 6.38 1.13 -9.15
CA TRP A 89 5.63 1.34 -10.39
C TRP A 89 6.14 0.39 -11.46
N VAL A 90 5.31 -0.60 -11.82
CA VAL A 90 5.51 -1.48 -12.98
C VAL A 90 4.15 -1.53 -13.66
N ARG A 91 4.01 -0.89 -14.83
CA ARG A 91 2.71 -0.76 -15.50
C ARG A 91 1.98 -2.09 -15.62
N ASP A 92 2.65 -3.12 -16.11
CA ASP A 92 2.03 -4.43 -16.32
C ASP A 92 1.51 -5.03 -15.01
N GLU A 93 2.24 -4.84 -13.91
CA GLU A 93 1.82 -5.34 -12.61
C GLU A 93 0.63 -4.56 -12.06
N TRP A 94 0.64 -3.22 -12.20
CA TRP A 94 -0.51 -2.42 -11.80
C TRP A 94 -1.75 -2.81 -12.59
N GLN A 95 -1.59 -3.04 -13.89
CA GLN A 95 -2.72 -3.47 -14.73
C GLN A 95 -3.23 -4.84 -14.33
N ARG A 96 -2.34 -5.76 -13.98
CA ARG A 96 -2.71 -7.10 -13.50
C ARG A 96 -3.46 -7.03 -12.16
N VAL A 97 -2.93 -6.29 -11.19
CA VAL A 97 -3.51 -6.21 -9.86
C VAL A 97 -4.86 -5.49 -9.86
N THR A 98 -4.97 -4.42 -10.64
CA THR A 98 -6.17 -3.58 -10.65
C THR A 98 -7.24 -4.05 -11.63
N GLY A 99 -6.85 -4.84 -12.62
CA GLY A 99 -7.75 -5.26 -13.69
C GLY A 99 -8.05 -4.15 -14.71
N GLN A 100 -7.33 -3.03 -14.65
CA GLN A 100 -7.51 -1.93 -15.60
C GLN A 100 -6.33 -1.85 -16.56
N SER A 101 -6.62 -1.46 -17.80
CA SER A 101 -5.62 -1.29 -18.85
C SER A 101 -5.31 0.20 -19.08
N ASP A 102 -4.30 0.45 -19.89
CA ASP A 102 -3.91 1.81 -20.33
C ASP A 102 -3.57 2.75 -19.17
N LEU A 103 -2.98 2.19 -18.11
CA LEU A 103 -2.56 2.98 -16.96
C LEU A 103 -1.26 3.74 -17.27
N GLY A 104 -1.27 5.05 -16.96
CA GLY A 104 -0.11 5.91 -17.08
C GLY A 104 0.58 5.86 -18.44
N PRO A 105 -0.16 6.07 -19.57
CA PRO A 105 0.42 5.87 -20.90
C PRO A 105 1.61 6.76 -21.22
N ASN A 106 1.73 7.90 -20.52
CA ASN A 106 2.82 8.85 -20.72
C ASN A 106 4.01 8.62 -19.78
N LEU A 107 3.93 7.60 -18.92
CA LEU A 107 5.00 7.26 -17.99
C LEU A 107 5.88 6.17 -18.58
N SER A 108 7.12 6.08 -18.09
CA SER A 108 7.94 4.89 -18.37
C SER A 108 7.24 3.67 -17.81
N ALA A 109 7.57 2.49 -18.32
CA ALA A 109 6.92 1.24 -17.92
C ALA A 109 7.28 0.82 -16.49
N PHE A 110 8.36 1.36 -15.95
CA PHE A 110 8.90 0.92 -14.67
C PHE A 110 9.60 2.07 -13.95
N ARG A 111 9.38 2.14 -12.64
CA ARG A 111 10.17 2.96 -11.73
C ARG A 111 10.11 2.32 -10.33
N PRO A 112 11.26 2.06 -9.69
CA PRO A 112 11.25 1.53 -8.33
C PRO A 112 10.62 2.51 -7.36
N GLY A 113 10.00 1.97 -6.31
CA GLY A 113 9.44 2.78 -5.25
C GLY A 113 10.49 3.25 -4.27
N CYS A 114 10.02 3.86 -3.19
CA CYS A 114 10.84 4.38 -2.10
C CYS A 114 10.58 3.54 -0.84
N GLY A 115 11.47 3.62 0.13
CA GLY A 115 11.27 2.94 1.40
C GLY A 115 10.06 3.47 2.14
N SER A 116 9.25 2.56 2.68
CA SER A 116 8.15 2.90 3.57
C SER A 116 8.67 3.44 4.88
N LEU A 117 7.93 4.36 5.52
CA LEU A 117 8.30 4.84 6.85
C LEU A 117 8.27 3.73 7.90
N SER A 118 7.47 2.67 7.70
CA SER A 118 7.41 1.56 8.65
C SER A 118 8.67 0.71 8.69
N VAL A 119 9.56 0.84 7.70
CA VAL A 119 10.87 0.17 7.71
C VAL A 119 12.03 1.16 7.86
N ASP A 120 11.74 2.43 8.10
CA ASP A 120 12.75 3.45 8.34
C ASP A 120 13.52 3.10 9.63
N PRO A 121 14.86 3.04 9.59
CA PRO A 121 15.66 2.70 10.76
C PRO A 121 15.40 3.60 11.97
N ASP A 122 15.02 4.86 11.76
CA ASP A 122 14.75 5.81 12.84
C ASP A 122 13.40 5.57 13.52
N LEU A 123 12.50 4.79 12.89
CA LEU A 123 11.14 4.57 13.36
C LEU A 123 10.83 3.12 13.69
N VAL A 124 11.54 2.17 13.07
CA VAL A 124 11.17 0.76 13.13
C VAL A 124 11.16 0.19 14.54
N ASP A 125 12.09 0.61 15.38
CA ASP A 125 12.16 0.10 16.77
C ASP A 125 10.97 0.58 17.61
N GLU A 126 10.56 1.84 17.43
CA GLU A 126 9.38 2.38 18.08
C GLU A 126 8.11 1.63 17.64
N LEU A 127 7.99 1.34 16.34
CA LEU A 127 6.84 0.62 15.80
C LEU A 127 6.80 -0.82 16.33
N ARG A 128 7.96 -1.45 16.44
CA ARG A 128 8.05 -2.81 16.99
C ARG A 128 7.61 -2.85 18.45
N VAL A 129 7.97 -1.84 19.23
CA VAL A 129 7.51 -1.72 20.61
C VAL A 129 6.00 -1.50 20.68
N ARG A 130 5.48 -0.62 19.81
CA ARG A 130 4.06 -0.26 19.79
C ARG A 130 3.16 -1.40 19.31
N PHE A 131 3.54 -2.07 18.24
CA PHE A 131 2.69 -3.04 17.54
C PHE A 131 3.15 -4.49 17.70
N GLY A 132 4.36 -4.71 18.17
CA GLY A 132 4.91 -6.05 18.34
C GLY A 132 5.07 -6.78 17.01
N ALA A 133 4.79 -8.08 17.01
CA ALA A 133 4.94 -8.95 15.84
C ALA A 133 3.63 -9.14 15.09
N THR A 134 2.61 -8.31 15.32
CA THR A 134 1.31 -8.44 14.68
C THR A 134 1.38 -7.86 13.28
N THR A 135 1.84 -8.65 12.32
CA THR A 135 1.92 -8.29 10.91
C THR A 135 1.33 -9.41 10.07
N LEU A 136 1.09 -9.12 8.79
CA LEU A 136 0.59 -10.11 7.84
C LEU A 136 1.58 -11.26 7.69
N SER A 137 2.88 -10.97 7.58
CA SER A 137 3.92 -11.98 7.47
C SER A 137 4.00 -12.86 8.72
N ALA A 138 3.93 -12.28 9.91
CA ALA A 138 3.95 -13.01 11.17
C ALA A 138 2.75 -13.96 11.26
N ARG A 139 1.57 -13.53 10.84
CA ARG A 139 0.38 -14.39 10.83
C ARG A 139 0.51 -15.55 9.86
N ARG A 140 1.13 -15.32 8.71
CA ARG A 140 1.37 -16.39 7.74
C ARG A 140 2.32 -17.45 8.30
N VAL A 141 3.35 -17.04 9.01
CA VAL A 141 4.28 -17.94 9.67
C VAL A 141 3.56 -18.76 10.75
N ASP A 142 2.75 -18.13 11.59
CA ASP A 142 2.00 -18.81 12.63
C ASP A 142 1.04 -19.86 12.05
N ILE A 143 0.37 -19.54 10.96
CA ILE A 143 -0.54 -20.46 10.27
C ILE A 143 0.24 -21.65 9.71
N ALA A 144 1.38 -21.41 9.08
CA ALA A 144 2.22 -22.46 8.53
C ALA A 144 2.74 -23.41 9.62
N GLU A 145 3.16 -22.86 10.76
CA GLU A 145 3.61 -23.67 11.89
C GLU A 145 2.46 -24.50 12.48
N ALA A 146 1.26 -23.97 12.51
CA ALA A 146 0.09 -24.66 13.05
C ALA A 146 -0.36 -25.83 12.16
N GLU A 147 -0.04 -25.82 10.88
CA GLU A 147 -0.39 -26.87 9.94
C GLU A 147 0.60 -28.06 9.98
N ASP A 148 1.78 -27.85 10.53
CA ASP A 148 2.77 -28.91 10.70
C ASP A 148 2.48 -29.78 11.91
#